data_0cd760112f3e51906e47bd1921ca71a4
#
_entry.id   0cd760112f3e51906e47bd1921ca71a4
#
_cell.length_a   1.000
_cell.length_b   1.000
_cell.length_c   1.000
_cell.angle_alpha   90.00
_cell.angle_beta   90.00
_cell.angle_gamma   90.00
#
_symmetry.space_group_name_H-M   'P 1'
#
loop_
_entity.id
_entity.type
_entity.pdbx_description
1 polymer ?
#
loop_
_entity_poly.entity_id
_entity_poly.type
_entity_poly.pdbx_seq_one_letter_code
_entity_poly.pdbx_strand_id
1 'polypeptide(L)'
;DSNHPFGITFKDSECLGCITHKEKYNLDWNFKLENLKKFAKEIKKKSKAYDCIIPVIGDAEDYFIVSTVLKLKLNPLLVCVNSYFLNDIGWKNLHNLFTHFDLDSIVYNPDLITYKELIRTSLRKHKHMLLPFIQLHTSFPVHIAKERKIPLVIWGGNQSIEQVGKFSHVDEVEMSKW
;
A
#
# COMPACT_ATOMS: atom_id res chain seq x y z
N ASP A 1 -15.44 19.66 -6.27
CA ASP A 1 -15.33 20.41 -7.51
C ASP A 1 -15.97 19.63 -8.65
N SER A 2 -16.96 20.23 -9.31
CA SER A 2 -17.67 19.62 -10.45
C SER A 2 -16.75 19.35 -11.66
N ASN A 3 -15.56 19.92 -11.66
CA ASN A 3 -14.54 19.75 -12.69
C ASN A 3 -13.59 18.57 -12.44
N HIS A 4 -13.81 17.78 -11.39
CA HIS A 4 -13.02 16.57 -11.18
C HIS A 4 -13.20 15.61 -12.37
N PRO A 5 -12.13 15.04 -12.96
CA PRO A 5 -12.19 14.23 -14.19
C PRO A 5 -13.18 13.07 -14.18
N PHE A 6 -13.44 12.51 -13.00
CA PHE A 6 -14.38 11.40 -12.82
C PHE A 6 -15.71 11.82 -12.17
N GLY A 7 -15.92 13.14 -11.99
CA GLY A 7 -16.99 13.70 -11.21
C GLY A 7 -16.82 13.44 -9.70
N ILE A 8 -17.34 14.35 -8.90
CA ILE A 8 -17.54 14.16 -7.45
C ILE A 8 -19.03 14.26 -7.19
N THR A 9 -19.58 13.26 -6.55
CA THR A 9 -20.99 13.26 -6.17
C THR A 9 -21.22 14.26 -5.05
N PHE A 10 -22.34 14.96 -5.10
CA PHE A 10 -22.79 15.87 -4.05
C PHE A 10 -24.04 15.30 -3.40
N LYS A 11 -24.12 15.43 -2.09
CA LYS A 11 -25.30 15.13 -1.28
C LYS A 11 -25.59 16.38 -0.45
N ASP A 12 -26.83 16.91 -0.54
CA ASP A 12 -27.25 18.09 0.19
C ASP A 12 -26.29 19.30 0.08
N SER A 13 -25.81 19.56 -1.15
CA SER A 13 -24.83 20.61 -1.48
C SER A 13 -23.43 20.41 -0.92
N GLU A 14 -23.13 19.29 -0.29
CA GLU A 14 -21.81 18.93 0.19
C GLU A 14 -21.20 17.79 -0.67
N CYS A 15 -19.92 17.93 -1.04
CA CYS A 15 -19.25 16.88 -1.82
C CYS A 15 -18.93 15.66 -0.95
N LEU A 16 -18.96 14.46 -1.55
CA LEU A 16 -18.64 13.22 -0.83
C LEU A 16 -17.26 13.26 -0.17
N GLY A 17 -16.29 13.95 -0.75
CA GLY A 17 -14.98 14.14 -0.14
C GLY A 17 -15.04 14.88 1.19
N CYS A 18 -15.85 15.93 1.29
CA CYS A 18 -16.06 16.66 2.54
C CYS A 18 -16.81 15.80 3.56
N ILE A 19 -17.81 15.05 3.12
CA ILE A 19 -18.56 14.12 3.98
C ILE A 19 -17.61 13.05 4.54
N THR A 20 -16.86 12.37 3.71
CA THR A 20 -15.88 11.35 4.13
C THR A 20 -14.82 11.93 5.06
N HIS A 21 -14.38 13.18 4.81
CA HIS A 21 -13.43 13.84 5.69
C HIS A 21 -14.01 14.07 7.10
N LYS A 22 -15.28 14.46 7.20
CA LYS A 22 -15.97 14.62 8.49
C LYS A 22 -16.17 13.28 9.21
N GLU A 23 -16.46 12.19 8.49
CA GLU A 23 -16.65 10.86 9.06
C GLU A 23 -15.41 10.38 9.84
N LYS A 24 -14.19 10.78 9.42
CA LYS A 24 -12.95 10.44 10.13
C LYS A 24 -12.93 10.87 11.60
N TYR A 25 -13.58 11.98 11.92
CA TYR A 25 -13.66 12.50 13.28
C TYR A 25 -14.66 11.76 14.15
N ASN A 26 -15.59 11.01 13.55
CA ASN A 26 -16.60 10.22 14.24
C ASN A 26 -16.16 8.77 14.51
N LEU A 27 -14.98 8.38 13.99
CA LEU A 27 -14.46 7.04 14.18
C LEU A 27 -13.86 6.84 15.57
N ASP A 28 -14.18 5.73 16.22
CA ASP A 28 -13.51 5.29 17.44
C ASP A 28 -12.17 4.65 17.09
N TRP A 29 -11.13 5.47 17.02
CA TRP A 29 -9.77 5.03 16.71
C TRP A 29 -9.17 4.11 17.78
N ASN A 30 -9.60 4.24 19.04
CA ASN A 30 -9.15 3.36 20.12
C ASN A 30 -9.71 1.95 19.90
N PHE A 31 -11.00 1.85 19.60
CA PHE A 31 -11.62 0.56 19.26
C PHE A 31 -10.96 -0.10 18.04
N LYS A 32 -10.68 0.67 16.98
CA LYS A 32 -9.97 0.17 15.79
C LYS A 32 -8.56 -0.33 16.14
N LEU A 33 -7.83 0.41 16.98
CA LEU A 33 -6.49 0.00 17.43
C LEU A 33 -6.53 -1.29 18.24
N GLU A 34 -7.48 -1.43 19.16
CA GLU A 34 -7.62 -2.67 19.94
C GLU A 34 -8.00 -3.87 19.06
N ASN A 35 -8.84 -3.70 18.06
CA ASN A 35 -9.15 -4.74 17.09
C ASN A 35 -7.91 -5.11 16.26
N LEU A 36 -7.13 -4.13 15.82
CA LEU A 36 -5.87 -4.37 15.12
C LEU A 36 -4.87 -5.15 15.99
N LYS A 37 -4.76 -4.82 17.27
CA LYS A 37 -3.91 -5.58 18.22
C LYS A 37 -4.37 -7.01 18.39
N LYS A 38 -5.68 -7.26 18.47
CA LYS A 38 -6.24 -8.64 18.54
C LYS A 38 -5.92 -9.41 17.26
N PHE A 39 -6.18 -8.81 16.09
CA PHE A 39 -5.87 -9.40 14.80
C PHE A 39 -4.38 -9.72 14.65
N ALA A 40 -3.49 -8.81 15.02
CA ALA A 40 -2.04 -9.05 15.00
C ALA A 40 -1.63 -10.28 15.84
N LYS A 41 -2.22 -10.46 17.03
CA LYS A 41 -1.97 -11.64 17.87
C LYS A 41 -2.43 -12.95 17.21
N GLU A 42 -3.53 -12.91 16.47
CA GLU A 42 -4.04 -14.08 15.73
C GLU A 42 -3.14 -14.44 14.55
N ILE A 43 -2.68 -13.44 13.80
CA ILE A 43 -1.73 -13.63 12.69
C ILE A 43 -0.44 -14.26 13.20
N LYS A 44 0.12 -13.73 14.28
CA LYS A 44 1.35 -14.25 14.86
C LYS A 44 1.29 -15.73 15.27
N LYS A 45 0.11 -16.23 15.67
CA LYS A 45 -0.09 -17.65 15.97
C LYS A 45 -0.06 -18.54 14.71
N LYS A 46 -0.36 -17.99 13.54
CA LYS A 46 -0.45 -18.72 12.26
C LYS A 46 0.85 -18.65 11.46
N SER A 47 1.70 -17.68 11.75
CA SER A 47 2.94 -17.45 11.02
C SER A 47 4.08 -18.33 11.50
N LYS A 48 5.07 -18.56 10.61
CA LYS A 48 6.25 -19.38 10.94
C LYS A 48 7.52 -18.52 11.04
N ALA A 49 7.90 -17.86 9.95
CA ALA A 49 9.11 -17.03 9.89
C ALA A 49 8.76 -15.55 9.91
N TYR A 50 7.89 -15.12 8.98
CA TYR A 50 7.40 -13.75 8.89
C TYR A 50 5.91 -13.72 9.12
N ASP A 51 5.45 -12.72 9.85
CA ASP A 51 4.03 -12.53 10.16
C ASP A 51 3.29 -11.84 9.01
N CYS A 52 3.97 -10.95 8.31
CA CYS A 52 3.39 -10.20 7.19
C CYS A 52 4.45 -9.76 6.18
N ILE A 53 3.97 -9.34 5.01
CA ILE A 53 4.75 -8.59 4.02
C ILE A 53 4.31 -7.14 4.07
N ILE A 54 5.26 -6.21 3.95
CA ILE A 54 5.00 -4.79 3.73
C ILE A 54 5.62 -4.43 2.38
N PRO A 55 4.80 -4.10 1.36
CA PRO A 55 5.31 -3.50 0.13
C PRO A 55 5.84 -2.09 0.41
N VAL A 56 7.06 -1.79 -0.06
CA VAL A 56 7.75 -0.52 0.23
C VAL A 56 8.38 0.06 -1.03
N ILE A 57 8.51 1.38 -1.07
CA ILE A 57 9.20 2.15 -2.11
C ILE A 57 10.23 3.14 -1.55
N GLY A 58 10.30 3.29 -0.22
CA GLY A 58 11.25 4.16 0.48
C GLY A 58 10.72 5.56 0.77
N ASP A 59 9.42 5.73 0.87
CA ASP A 59 8.78 7.01 1.22
C ASP A 59 8.47 7.13 2.74
N ALA A 60 7.86 8.24 3.12
CA ALA A 60 7.58 8.54 4.53
C ALA A 60 6.51 7.62 5.12
N GLU A 61 5.51 7.22 4.31
CA GLU A 61 4.47 6.29 4.70
C GLU A 61 5.04 4.93 5.07
N ASP A 62 6.06 4.46 4.37
CA ASP A 62 6.72 3.19 4.66
C ASP A 62 7.32 3.17 6.07
N TYR A 63 7.99 4.25 6.49
CA TYR A 63 8.51 4.37 7.85
C TYR A 63 7.39 4.30 8.90
N PHE A 64 6.28 4.97 8.64
CA PHE A 64 5.13 4.94 9.54
C PHE A 64 4.54 3.53 9.66
N ILE A 65 4.31 2.85 8.53
CA ILE A 65 3.74 1.51 8.51
C ILE A 65 4.65 0.50 9.18
N VAL A 66 5.94 0.49 8.82
CA VAL A 66 6.93 -0.42 9.43
C VAL A 66 7.01 -0.19 10.94
N SER A 67 7.11 1.06 11.39
CA SER A 67 7.11 1.40 12.82
C SER A 67 5.85 0.90 13.53
N THR A 68 4.68 1.06 12.89
CA THR A 68 3.40 0.61 13.44
C THR A 68 3.33 -0.90 13.55
N VAL A 69 3.75 -1.63 12.52
CA VAL A 69 3.78 -3.10 12.50
C VAL A 69 4.72 -3.64 13.57
N LEU A 70 5.89 -3.03 13.75
CA LEU A 70 6.82 -3.41 14.81
C LEU A 70 6.27 -3.13 16.22
N LYS A 71 5.54 -2.03 16.43
CA LYS A 71 4.82 -1.76 17.70
C LYS A 71 3.76 -2.82 18.01
N LEU A 72 3.15 -3.43 16.98
CA LEU A 72 2.26 -4.56 17.12
C LEU A 72 2.98 -5.88 17.38
N LYS A 73 4.32 -5.87 17.45
CA LYS A 73 5.21 -7.02 17.67
C LYS A 73 5.09 -8.08 16.56
N LEU A 74 4.76 -7.67 15.34
CA LEU A 74 4.82 -8.50 14.14
C LEU A 74 6.23 -8.46 13.55
N ASN A 75 6.62 -9.57 12.90
CA ASN A 75 7.87 -9.70 12.17
C ASN A 75 7.60 -9.55 10.65
N PRO A 76 7.80 -8.36 10.05
CA PRO A 76 7.54 -8.13 8.66
C PRO A 76 8.71 -8.53 7.75
N LEU A 77 8.41 -8.94 6.51
CA LEU A 77 9.33 -8.99 5.38
C LEU A 77 9.03 -7.79 4.48
N LEU A 78 10.02 -6.95 4.22
CA LEU A 78 9.86 -5.81 3.31
C LEU A 78 10.02 -6.29 1.85
N VAL A 79 9.12 -5.86 0.98
CA VAL A 79 9.16 -6.24 -0.44
C VAL A 79 9.08 -5.01 -1.31
N CYS A 80 10.11 -4.78 -2.12
CA CYS A 80 10.21 -3.67 -3.04
C CYS A 80 10.26 -4.18 -4.49
N VAL A 81 9.57 -3.50 -5.39
CA VAL A 81 9.75 -3.64 -6.84
C VAL A 81 10.50 -2.43 -7.35
N ASN A 82 11.64 -2.65 -7.98
CA ASN A 82 12.40 -1.57 -8.59
C ASN A 82 11.65 -1.00 -9.80
N SER A 83 11.24 0.24 -9.71
CA SER A 83 10.57 0.96 -10.80
C SER A 83 11.53 1.43 -11.91
N TYR A 84 12.83 1.43 -11.64
CA TYR A 84 13.88 2.11 -12.42
C TYR A 84 13.72 3.63 -12.55
N PHE A 85 12.83 4.25 -11.77
CA PHE A 85 12.63 5.69 -11.75
C PHE A 85 13.15 6.36 -10.47
N LEU A 86 13.71 5.58 -9.54
CA LEU A 86 14.33 6.14 -8.35
C LEU A 86 15.63 6.85 -8.71
N ASN A 87 15.78 8.08 -8.22
CA ASN A 87 17.05 8.79 -8.21
C ASN A 87 17.93 8.36 -7.02
N ASP A 88 19.12 8.93 -6.90
CA ASP A 88 20.07 8.59 -5.83
C ASP A 88 19.48 8.81 -4.42
N ILE A 89 18.65 9.84 -4.25
CA ILE A 89 17.99 10.14 -2.98
C ILE A 89 16.95 9.05 -2.67
N GLY A 90 16.15 8.65 -3.67
CA GLY A 90 15.16 7.59 -3.50
C GLY A 90 15.80 6.24 -3.13
N TRP A 91 16.90 5.88 -3.79
CA TRP A 91 17.70 4.70 -3.43
C TRP A 91 18.27 4.78 -2.02
N LYS A 92 18.79 5.95 -1.64
CA LYS A 92 19.30 6.18 -0.28
C LYS A 92 18.20 6.06 0.76
N ASN A 93 17.03 6.61 0.49
CA ASN A 93 15.87 6.49 1.39
C ASN A 93 15.43 5.04 1.57
N LEU A 94 15.33 4.28 0.47
CA LEU A 94 14.97 2.87 0.53
C LEU A 94 16.02 2.05 1.31
N HIS A 95 17.31 2.29 1.08
CA HIS A 95 18.38 1.65 1.83
C HIS A 95 18.32 2.00 3.31
N ASN A 96 18.11 3.28 3.63
CA ASN A 96 17.96 3.73 5.01
C ASN A 96 16.76 3.08 5.71
N LEU A 97 15.64 2.85 5.00
CA LEU A 97 14.49 2.16 5.55
C LEU A 97 14.87 0.75 6.03
N PHE A 98 15.59 -0.01 5.20
CA PHE A 98 16.01 -1.36 5.53
C PHE A 98 16.96 -1.39 6.73
N THR A 99 17.96 -0.51 6.74
CA THR A 99 18.99 -0.46 7.77
C THR A 99 18.51 0.18 9.08
N HIS A 100 17.56 1.12 9.02
CA HIS A 100 17.01 1.76 10.21
C HIS A 100 16.21 0.81 11.12
N PHE A 101 15.53 -0.15 10.50
CA PHE A 101 14.70 -1.11 11.22
C PHE A 101 15.32 -2.50 11.35
N ASP A 102 16.51 -2.73 10.77
CA ASP A 102 17.20 -4.03 10.75
C ASP A 102 16.29 -5.16 10.26
N LEU A 103 15.56 -4.92 9.16
CA LEU A 103 14.58 -5.87 8.63
C LEU A 103 15.06 -6.53 7.35
N ASP A 104 14.67 -7.79 7.20
CA ASP A 104 14.87 -8.53 5.95
C ASP A 104 14.05 -7.91 4.82
N SER A 105 14.65 -7.87 3.63
CA SER A 105 14.02 -7.29 2.45
C SER A 105 14.25 -8.10 1.19
N ILE A 106 13.32 -8.00 0.25
CA ILE A 106 13.43 -8.49 -1.11
C ILE A 106 13.26 -7.30 -2.05
N VAL A 107 14.26 -7.05 -2.90
CA VAL A 107 14.18 -6.07 -3.99
C VAL A 107 14.12 -6.83 -5.32
N TYR A 108 12.97 -6.76 -5.97
CA TYR A 108 12.78 -7.35 -7.29
C TYR A 108 13.17 -6.36 -8.38
N ASN A 109 14.09 -6.78 -9.23
CA ASN A 109 14.49 -6.03 -10.42
C ASN A 109 13.87 -6.71 -11.65
N PRO A 110 12.82 -6.15 -12.25
CA PRO A 110 12.27 -6.68 -13.50
C PRO A 110 13.31 -6.71 -14.62
N ASP A 111 13.18 -7.67 -15.56
CA ASP A 111 14.00 -7.63 -16.76
C ASP A 111 13.84 -6.30 -17.49
N LEU A 112 14.93 -5.59 -17.67
CA LEU A 112 14.91 -4.21 -18.13
C LEU A 112 14.43 -4.07 -19.58
N ILE A 113 14.70 -5.05 -20.43
CA ILE A 113 14.30 -5.03 -21.85
C ILE A 113 12.78 -5.17 -21.92
N THR A 114 12.26 -6.22 -21.32
CA THR A 114 10.81 -6.49 -21.25
C THR A 114 10.07 -5.35 -20.58
N TYR A 115 10.61 -4.82 -19.48
CA TYR A 115 9.99 -3.73 -18.74
C TYR A 115 9.87 -2.44 -19.55
N LYS A 116 10.92 -2.08 -20.32
CA LYS A 116 10.86 -0.94 -21.24
C LYS A 116 9.79 -1.12 -22.32
N GLU A 117 9.64 -2.32 -22.87
CA GLU A 117 8.60 -2.59 -23.88
C GLU A 117 7.18 -2.52 -23.26
N LEU A 118 7.01 -3.02 -22.03
CA LEU A 118 5.75 -2.88 -21.31
C LEU A 118 5.39 -1.40 -21.08
N ILE A 119 6.36 -0.57 -20.67
CA ILE A 119 6.14 0.88 -20.47
C ILE A 119 5.75 1.55 -21.79
N ARG A 120 6.47 1.27 -22.89
CA ARG A 120 6.13 1.83 -24.21
C ARG A 120 4.74 1.42 -24.68
N THR A 121 4.40 0.15 -24.50
CA THR A 121 3.09 -0.40 -24.87
C THR A 121 1.99 0.21 -24.02
N SER A 122 2.22 0.33 -22.72
CA SER A 122 1.28 0.94 -21.79
C SER A 122 1.04 2.42 -22.11
N LEU A 123 2.11 3.16 -22.41
CA LEU A 123 1.98 4.56 -22.81
C LEU A 123 1.18 4.71 -24.13
N ARG A 124 1.43 3.86 -25.12
CA ARG A 124 0.72 3.90 -26.41
C ARG A 124 -0.77 3.53 -26.28
N LYS A 125 -1.07 2.46 -25.52
CA LYS A 125 -2.43 1.91 -25.42
C LYS A 125 -3.28 2.59 -24.35
N HIS A 126 -2.68 2.86 -23.18
CA HIS A 126 -3.40 3.32 -21.99
C HIS A 126 -3.07 4.75 -21.59
N LYS A 127 -2.13 5.42 -22.30
CA LYS A 127 -1.63 6.77 -21.96
C LYS A 127 -1.07 6.86 -20.52
N HIS A 128 -0.57 5.74 -19.99
CA HIS A 128 -0.13 5.62 -18.62
C HIS A 128 1.19 4.84 -18.52
N MET A 129 2.31 5.53 -18.36
CA MET A 129 3.64 4.91 -18.36
C MET A 129 3.94 4.11 -17.08
N LEU A 130 3.31 4.44 -15.96
CA LEU A 130 3.56 3.76 -14.68
C LEU A 130 2.69 2.51 -14.46
N LEU A 131 1.76 2.20 -15.37
CA LEU A 131 0.86 1.05 -15.20
C LEU A 131 1.60 -0.27 -14.97
N PRO A 132 2.69 -0.62 -15.70
CA PRO A 132 3.45 -1.84 -15.43
C PRO A 132 4.05 -1.87 -14.03
N PHE A 133 4.54 -0.72 -13.52
CA PHE A 133 5.05 -0.63 -12.15
C PHE A 133 3.93 -0.87 -11.13
N ILE A 134 2.80 -0.19 -11.27
CA ILE A 134 1.65 -0.35 -10.36
C ILE A 134 1.22 -1.82 -10.29
N GLN A 135 1.11 -2.48 -11.45
CA GLN A 135 0.72 -3.89 -11.52
C GLN A 135 1.76 -4.81 -10.83
N LEU A 136 3.05 -4.58 -11.07
CA LEU A 136 4.11 -5.37 -10.42
C LEU A 136 4.17 -5.07 -8.91
N HIS A 137 4.09 -3.81 -8.53
CA HIS A 137 4.11 -3.40 -7.13
C HIS A 137 2.95 -4.00 -6.33
N THR A 138 1.77 -4.16 -6.95
CA THR A 138 0.61 -4.77 -6.30
C THR A 138 0.65 -6.30 -6.31
N SER A 139 1.09 -6.92 -7.41
CA SER A 139 1.04 -8.38 -7.57
C SER A 139 2.23 -9.12 -6.97
N PHE A 140 3.43 -8.57 -7.07
CA PHE A 140 4.65 -9.25 -6.64
C PHE A 140 4.69 -9.54 -5.13
N PRO A 141 4.32 -8.59 -4.22
CA PRO A 141 4.25 -8.90 -2.78
C PRO A 141 3.27 -10.01 -2.46
N VAL A 142 2.13 -10.07 -3.15
CA VAL A 142 1.14 -11.16 -3.00
C VAL A 142 1.70 -12.49 -3.49
N HIS A 143 2.46 -12.49 -4.59
CA HIS A 143 3.16 -13.68 -5.08
C HIS A 143 4.16 -14.20 -4.04
N ILE A 144 4.99 -13.34 -3.45
CA ILE A 144 5.93 -13.71 -2.39
C ILE A 144 5.20 -14.22 -1.14
N ALA A 145 4.07 -13.57 -0.77
CA ALA A 145 3.25 -14.03 0.35
C ALA A 145 2.76 -15.46 0.15
N LYS A 146 2.25 -15.76 -1.05
CA LYS A 146 1.80 -17.12 -1.42
C LYS A 146 2.94 -18.12 -1.41
N GLU A 147 4.06 -17.79 -2.08
CA GLU A 147 5.23 -18.67 -2.19
C GLU A 147 5.81 -19.03 -0.82
N ARG A 148 6.00 -18.00 0.04
CA ARG A 148 6.58 -18.18 1.38
C ARG A 148 5.56 -18.53 2.46
N LYS A 149 4.28 -18.64 2.10
CA LYS A 149 3.17 -18.95 3.03
C LYS A 149 3.07 -17.91 4.17
N ILE A 150 3.28 -16.65 3.84
CA ILE A 150 3.11 -15.54 4.76
C ILE A 150 1.64 -15.12 4.75
N PRO A 151 0.95 -15.09 5.90
CA PRO A 151 -0.51 -15.01 5.94
C PRO A 151 -1.10 -13.64 5.66
N LEU A 152 -0.29 -12.58 5.63
CA LEU A 152 -0.78 -11.20 5.59
C LEU A 152 0.10 -10.31 4.70
N VAL A 153 -0.53 -9.42 3.95
CA VAL A 153 0.13 -8.30 3.27
C VAL A 153 -0.47 -7.00 3.83
N ILE A 154 0.36 -6.10 4.30
CA ILE A 154 -0.06 -4.81 4.88
C ILE A 154 0.36 -3.70 3.91
N TRP A 155 -0.61 -2.98 3.38
CA TRP A 155 -0.42 -1.83 2.50
C TRP A 155 -0.45 -0.53 3.29
N GLY A 156 0.38 0.44 2.88
CA GLY A 156 0.45 1.76 3.49
C GLY A 156 -0.71 2.69 3.11
N GLY A 157 -1.33 2.48 1.97
CA GLY A 157 -2.39 3.32 1.44
C GLY A 157 -3.78 2.90 1.89
N ASN A 158 -4.68 3.87 1.99
CA ASN A 158 -6.12 3.65 2.17
C ASN A 158 -6.88 4.42 1.08
N GLN A 159 -7.41 3.71 0.10
CA GLN A 159 -8.05 4.33 -1.07
C GLN A 159 -9.26 5.20 -0.70
N SER A 160 -10.04 4.82 0.30
CA SER A 160 -11.20 5.59 0.73
C SER A 160 -10.81 6.96 1.30
N ILE A 161 -9.63 7.06 1.90
CA ILE A 161 -9.08 8.30 2.45
C ILE A 161 -8.36 9.11 1.36
N GLU A 162 -7.62 8.44 0.49
CA GLU A 162 -6.76 9.09 -0.52
C GLU A 162 -7.53 9.51 -1.77
N GLN A 163 -8.51 8.72 -2.21
CA GLN A 163 -9.38 9.05 -3.34
C GLN A 163 -10.63 9.80 -2.88
N VAL A 164 -10.39 10.93 -2.27
CA VAL A 164 -11.37 11.81 -1.64
C VAL A 164 -12.61 12.02 -2.52
N GLY A 165 -13.76 11.51 -2.05
CA GLY A 165 -15.05 11.69 -2.72
C GLY A 165 -15.43 10.62 -3.74
N LYS A 166 -14.56 9.67 -4.05
CA LYS A 166 -14.89 8.55 -4.95
C LYS A 166 -15.46 7.35 -4.20
N PHE A 167 -14.97 7.09 -3.01
CA PHE A 167 -15.48 6.07 -2.09
C PHE A 167 -16.07 6.75 -0.86
N SER A 168 -17.26 6.32 -0.45
CA SER A 168 -18.07 7.05 0.52
C SER A 168 -17.93 6.56 1.96
N HIS A 169 -17.21 5.46 2.20
CA HIS A 169 -17.16 4.87 3.53
C HIS A 169 -15.74 4.53 3.95
N VAL A 170 -15.35 5.05 5.11
CA VAL A 170 -14.01 4.82 5.70
C VAL A 170 -13.90 3.41 6.29
N ASP A 171 -15.01 2.73 6.51
CA ASP A 171 -15.08 1.38 7.11
C ASP A 171 -15.33 0.26 6.09
N GLU A 172 -15.60 0.58 4.83
CA GLU A 172 -15.82 -0.44 3.82
C GLU A 172 -14.52 -1.09 3.36
N VAL A 173 -14.59 -2.39 3.07
CA VAL A 173 -13.49 -3.13 2.50
C VAL A 173 -13.27 -2.67 1.06
N GLU A 174 -12.15 -2.04 0.81
CA GLU A 174 -11.69 -1.71 -0.52
C GLU A 174 -11.38 -2.99 -1.28
N MET A 175 -11.67 -3.06 -2.55
CA MET A 175 -11.38 -4.23 -3.39
C MET A 175 -12.12 -5.52 -2.99
N SER A 176 -13.35 -5.44 -2.57
CA SER A 176 -14.11 -6.63 -2.18
C SER A 176 -14.53 -7.53 -3.34
N LYS A 177 -14.51 -7.04 -4.58
CA LYS A 177 -14.84 -7.86 -5.79
C LYS A 177 -14.31 -7.19 -7.05
N TRP A 178 -13.32 -7.82 -7.66
CA TRP A 178 -13.03 -7.72 -9.08
C TRP A 178 -12.65 -9.08 -9.59
#